data_77db256ee2dd442ffcaf4bff67b6ae9a
#
_entry.id   77db256ee2dd442ffcaf4bff67b6ae9a
#
_cell.length_a   1.000
_cell.length_b   1.000
_cell.length_c   1.000
_cell.angle_alpha   90.00
_cell.angle_beta   90.00
_cell.angle_gamma   90.00
#
_symmetry.space_group_name_H-M   'P 1'
#
loop_
_entity.id
_entity.type
_entity.pdbx_description
1 polymer ?
#
loop_
_entity_poly.entity_id
_entity_poly.type
_entity_poly.pdbx_seq_one_letter_code
_entity_poly.pdbx_strand_id
1 'polypeptide(L)'
;MKVTTFGDQSKPVMMLFPGTCCYWKNNFGHVIEGLKEYFYVAIVSYSGFDETEHLTFISELDETKKIEQYIQEYFNGHIFAAYGCSLGGSFVSLLVSRENIHIDHAIIGSSDMDQTSKFLAKLQTALVMSIIYPLITGKGSRLAKKFISKRMNTQDENADYRKKFMELKGIGSGINFSFISKESMKNQFCSDLYTKVGQQIQVPNTKFIYSMQKRWVKSIENVMKNISNNLILLNLI
;
A
#
# COMPACT_ATOMS: atom_id res chain seq x y z
N MET A 1 11.29 -8.76 -2.29
CA MET A 1 9.87 -8.66 -1.94
C MET A 1 9.50 -9.85 -1.06
N LYS A 2 8.74 -9.60 -0.03
CA LYS A 2 8.25 -10.63 0.89
C LYS A 2 6.73 -10.54 1.01
N VAL A 3 6.06 -11.69 1.15
CA VAL A 3 4.63 -11.74 1.45
C VAL A 3 4.46 -12.44 2.79
N THR A 4 3.72 -11.79 3.69
CA THR A 4 3.38 -12.37 5.00
C THR A 4 1.91 -12.74 4.99
N THR A 5 1.58 -13.97 5.36
CA THR A 5 0.22 -14.51 5.30
C THR A 5 -0.38 -14.77 6.67
N PHE A 6 -1.70 -14.65 6.77
CA PHE A 6 -2.47 -14.83 8.01
C PHE A 6 -3.80 -15.52 7.72
N GLY A 7 -4.25 -16.34 8.64
CA GLY A 7 -5.56 -17.00 8.57
C GLY A 7 -5.52 -18.38 7.92
N ASP A 8 -6.68 -18.86 7.53
CA ASP A 8 -6.90 -20.21 6.99
C ASP A 8 -6.72 -20.20 5.46
N GLN A 9 -5.85 -21.07 4.96
CA GLN A 9 -5.54 -21.18 3.52
C GLN A 9 -6.71 -21.69 2.67
N SER A 10 -7.74 -22.26 3.28
CA SER A 10 -8.95 -22.69 2.56
C SER A 10 -9.87 -21.53 2.19
N LYS A 11 -9.65 -20.34 2.77
CA LYS A 11 -10.45 -19.14 2.51
C LYS A 11 -9.98 -18.40 1.25
N PRO A 12 -10.88 -17.58 0.65
CA PRO A 12 -10.52 -16.73 -0.47
C PRO A 12 -9.31 -15.83 -0.16
N VAL A 13 -8.38 -15.71 -1.10
CA VAL A 13 -7.16 -14.92 -0.91
C VAL A 13 -7.46 -13.44 -1.04
N MET A 14 -7.07 -12.67 -0.02
CA MET A 14 -7.06 -11.22 -0.06
C MET A 14 -5.65 -10.68 0.08
N MET A 15 -5.17 -9.95 -0.95
CA MET A 15 -3.85 -9.37 -0.95
C MET A 15 -3.87 -7.89 -0.65
N LEU A 16 -2.98 -7.43 0.27
CA LEU A 16 -2.91 -6.05 0.74
C LEU A 16 -1.61 -5.39 0.31
N PHE A 17 -1.72 -4.20 -0.28
CA PHE A 17 -0.62 -3.42 -0.85
C PHE A 17 -0.45 -2.11 -0.07
N PRO A 18 0.65 -1.94 0.68
CA PRO A 18 0.92 -0.74 1.46
C PRO A 18 1.11 0.51 0.61
N GLY A 19 0.91 1.67 1.22
CA GLY A 19 1.21 2.96 0.61
C GLY A 19 2.71 3.26 0.52
N THR A 20 3.04 4.38 -0.13
CA THR A 20 4.41 4.87 -0.34
C THR A 20 5.17 4.99 0.98
N CYS A 21 6.35 4.38 1.06
CA CYS A 21 7.21 4.39 2.24
C CYS A 21 6.50 3.91 3.52
N CYS A 22 5.53 3.00 3.40
CA CYS A 22 4.84 2.41 4.54
C CYS A 22 5.36 1.01 4.84
N TYR A 23 5.49 0.72 6.13
CA TYR A 23 5.71 -0.63 6.61
C TYR A 23 4.35 -1.32 6.84
N TRP A 24 4.21 -2.55 6.40
CA TRP A 24 2.92 -3.24 6.40
C TRP A 24 2.27 -3.35 7.78
N LYS A 25 3.05 -3.57 8.85
CA LYS A 25 2.52 -3.65 10.22
C LYS A 25 1.82 -2.37 10.64
N ASN A 26 2.36 -1.20 10.27
CA ASN A 26 1.76 0.09 10.56
C ASN A 26 0.54 0.37 9.67
N ASN A 27 0.61 -0.08 8.42
CA ASN A 27 -0.45 0.18 7.46
C ASN A 27 -1.67 -0.72 7.72
N PHE A 28 -1.46 -2.00 7.96
CA PHE A 28 -2.54 -3.01 8.00
C PHE A 28 -2.61 -3.83 9.28
N GLY A 29 -1.63 -3.73 10.20
CA GLY A 29 -1.59 -4.56 11.41
C GLY A 29 -2.89 -4.57 12.21
N HIS A 30 -3.57 -3.43 12.25
CA HIS A 30 -4.80 -3.24 13.01
C HIS A 30 -6.06 -3.88 12.39
N VAL A 31 -6.02 -4.28 11.11
CA VAL A 31 -7.18 -4.90 10.40
C VAL A 31 -7.03 -6.40 10.20
N ILE A 32 -5.84 -6.97 10.44
CA ILE A 32 -5.55 -8.39 10.18
C ILE A 32 -6.52 -9.32 10.90
N GLU A 33 -6.75 -9.07 12.20
CA GLU A 33 -7.59 -9.95 13.02
C GLU A 33 -9.03 -10.04 12.48
N GLY A 34 -9.61 -8.92 12.04
CA GLY A 34 -10.93 -8.92 11.44
C GLY A 34 -10.96 -9.52 10.03
N LEU A 35 -9.91 -9.30 9.23
CA LEU A 35 -9.86 -9.82 7.86
C LEU A 35 -9.67 -11.32 7.80
N LYS A 36 -8.86 -11.92 8.67
CA LYS A 36 -8.61 -13.37 8.69
C LYS A 36 -9.84 -14.21 9.06
N GLU A 37 -10.90 -13.57 9.60
CA GLU A 37 -12.18 -14.25 9.81
C GLU A 37 -12.85 -14.64 8.48
N TYR A 38 -12.57 -13.91 7.40
CA TYR A 38 -13.22 -14.08 6.09
C TYR A 38 -12.26 -14.50 4.99
N PHE A 39 -10.96 -14.17 5.11
CA PHE A 39 -9.97 -14.30 4.06
C PHE A 39 -8.68 -14.97 4.53
N TYR A 40 -8.00 -15.61 3.60
CA TYR A 40 -6.57 -15.86 3.72
C TYR A 40 -5.85 -14.58 3.31
N VAL A 41 -5.34 -13.85 4.30
CA VAL A 41 -4.77 -12.52 4.11
C VAL A 41 -3.31 -12.63 3.72
N ALA A 42 -2.91 -12.04 2.59
CA ALA A 42 -1.53 -11.94 2.12
C ALA A 42 -1.11 -10.48 2.07
N ILE A 43 -0.09 -10.08 2.81
CA ILE A 43 0.36 -8.69 2.87
C ILE A 43 1.74 -8.56 2.23
N VAL A 44 1.85 -7.64 1.27
CA VAL A 44 3.10 -7.39 0.55
C VAL A 44 4.01 -6.49 1.37
N SER A 45 5.27 -6.90 1.52
CA SER A 45 6.40 -6.02 1.84
C SER A 45 7.22 -5.84 0.58
N TYR A 46 7.23 -4.64 0.03
CA TYR A 46 8.02 -4.35 -1.16
C TYR A 46 9.51 -4.55 -0.90
N SER A 47 10.30 -4.84 -1.94
CA SER A 47 11.74 -4.99 -1.85
C SER A 47 12.39 -3.83 -1.11
N GLY A 48 13.12 -4.11 -0.04
CA GLY A 48 13.76 -3.11 0.82
C GLY A 48 12.84 -2.42 1.83
N PHE A 49 11.58 -2.89 1.98
CA PHE A 49 10.62 -2.40 2.97
C PHE A 49 10.21 -3.46 3.99
N ASP A 50 11.02 -4.50 4.15
CA ASP A 50 10.92 -5.49 5.22
C ASP A 50 12.21 -5.53 6.03
N GLU A 51 12.09 -5.60 7.35
CA GLU A 51 13.23 -5.59 8.27
C GLU A 51 14.10 -6.86 8.18
N THR A 52 13.57 -7.92 7.57
CA THR A 52 14.25 -9.21 7.42
C THR A 52 14.90 -9.39 6.05
N GLU A 53 14.74 -8.44 5.13
CA GLU A 53 15.31 -8.49 3.78
C GLU A 53 16.24 -7.32 3.50
N HIS A 54 17.37 -7.59 2.83
CA HIS A 54 18.34 -6.57 2.40
C HIS A 54 18.26 -6.34 0.89
N LEU A 55 17.03 -6.23 0.36
CA LEU A 55 16.78 -5.95 -1.04
C LEU A 55 16.65 -4.45 -1.29
N THR A 56 16.75 -4.06 -2.55
CA THR A 56 16.51 -2.68 -2.98
C THR A 56 15.27 -2.64 -3.87
N PHE A 57 14.35 -1.71 -3.59
CA PHE A 57 13.26 -1.41 -4.51
C PHE A 57 13.82 -0.73 -5.77
N ILE A 58 13.56 -1.31 -6.93
CA ILE A 58 14.09 -0.80 -8.21
C ILE A 58 13.06 0.12 -8.87
N SER A 59 11.88 -0.37 -9.15
CA SER A 59 10.77 0.38 -9.74
C SER A 59 9.44 -0.31 -9.46
N GLU A 60 8.37 0.43 -9.62
CA GLU A 60 7.00 -0.09 -9.48
C GLU A 60 6.71 -1.23 -10.47
N LEU A 61 7.17 -1.09 -11.73
CA LEU A 61 7.01 -2.15 -12.73
C LEU A 61 7.82 -3.41 -12.43
N ASP A 62 9.02 -3.27 -11.88
CA ASP A 62 9.84 -4.42 -11.45
C ASP A 62 9.17 -5.15 -10.28
N GLU A 63 8.68 -4.40 -9.33
CA GLU A 63 7.98 -4.97 -8.18
C GLU A 63 6.65 -5.63 -8.57
N THR A 64 5.90 -5.02 -9.51
CA THR A 64 4.67 -5.61 -10.07
C THR A 64 4.93 -6.99 -10.66
N LYS A 65 6.01 -7.17 -11.42
CA LYS A 65 6.39 -8.48 -11.97
C LYS A 65 6.67 -9.52 -10.89
N LYS A 66 7.33 -9.15 -9.80
CA LYS A 66 7.58 -10.05 -8.66
C LYS A 66 6.27 -10.44 -7.98
N ILE A 67 5.33 -9.51 -7.87
CA ILE A 67 4.01 -9.78 -7.31
C ILE A 67 3.24 -10.74 -8.22
N GLU A 68 3.25 -10.51 -9.53
CA GLU A 68 2.62 -11.41 -10.51
C GLU A 68 3.20 -12.83 -10.41
N GLN A 69 4.53 -12.97 -10.35
CA GLN A 69 5.19 -14.26 -10.18
C GLN A 69 4.76 -14.94 -8.88
N TYR A 70 4.69 -14.20 -7.77
CA TYR A 70 4.23 -14.74 -6.50
C TYR A 70 2.78 -15.25 -6.58
N ILE A 71 1.88 -14.47 -7.18
CA ILE A 71 0.48 -14.87 -7.35
C ILE A 71 0.36 -16.10 -8.27
N GLN A 72 1.17 -16.18 -9.30
CA GLN A 72 1.22 -17.35 -10.18
C GLN A 72 1.68 -18.60 -9.42
N GLU A 73 2.76 -18.49 -8.66
CA GLU A 73 3.40 -19.62 -7.97
C GLU A 73 2.57 -20.13 -6.78
N TYR A 74 2.02 -19.22 -5.96
CA TYR A 74 1.36 -19.58 -4.69
C TYR A 74 -0.16 -19.59 -4.75
N PHE A 75 -0.76 -18.93 -5.74
CA PHE A 75 -2.22 -18.77 -5.87
C PHE A 75 -2.74 -19.12 -7.26
N ASN A 76 -1.97 -19.87 -8.05
CA ASN A 76 -2.35 -20.31 -9.39
C ASN A 76 -2.80 -19.17 -10.33
N GLY A 77 -2.22 -17.99 -10.20
CA GLY A 77 -2.52 -16.83 -11.02
C GLY A 77 -3.84 -16.12 -10.68
N HIS A 78 -4.51 -16.48 -9.57
CA HIS A 78 -5.80 -15.92 -9.20
C HIS A 78 -5.87 -15.55 -7.72
N ILE A 79 -6.38 -14.36 -7.42
CA ILE A 79 -6.74 -13.92 -6.07
C ILE A 79 -8.15 -13.33 -6.06
N PHE A 80 -8.88 -13.58 -4.97
CA PHE A 80 -10.24 -13.08 -4.81
C PHE A 80 -10.30 -11.56 -4.66
N ALA A 81 -9.42 -10.96 -3.86
CA ALA A 81 -9.41 -9.51 -3.67
C ALA A 81 -8.00 -8.95 -3.56
N ALA A 82 -7.81 -7.75 -4.12
CA ALA A 82 -6.63 -6.92 -3.92
C ALA A 82 -7.05 -5.56 -3.36
N TYR A 83 -6.47 -5.16 -2.24
CA TYR A 83 -6.65 -3.82 -1.69
C TYR A 83 -5.34 -3.05 -1.71
N GLY A 84 -5.35 -1.87 -2.32
CA GLY A 84 -4.20 -0.97 -2.37
C GLY A 84 -4.53 0.41 -1.83
N CYS A 85 -3.64 0.92 -0.98
CA CYS A 85 -3.74 2.23 -0.37
C CYS A 85 -2.67 3.17 -0.94
N SER A 86 -3.06 4.32 -1.49
CA SER A 86 -2.13 5.27 -2.14
C SER A 86 -1.32 4.55 -3.22
N LEU A 87 0.03 4.51 -3.16
CA LEU A 87 0.89 3.70 -4.04
C LEU A 87 0.36 2.26 -4.23
N GLY A 88 -0.17 1.63 -3.16
CA GLY A 88 -0.76 0.30 -3.27
C GLY A 88 -1.91 0.24 -4.27
N GLY A 89 -2.67 1.31 -4.44
CA GLY A 89 -3.71 1.41 -5.47
C GLY A 89 -3.15 1.43 -6.89
N SER A 90 -1.99 2.06 -7.09
CA SER A 90 -1.25 2.00 -8.37
C SER A 90 -0.82 0.57 -8.69
N PHE A 91 -0.32 -0.18 -7.69
CA PHE A 91 0.01 -1.61 -7.88
C PHE A 91 -1.20 -2.45 -8.25
N VAL A 92 -2.34 -2.28 -7.56
CA VAL A 92 -3.58 -2.98 -7.90
C VAL A 92 -4.00 -2.67 -9.34
N SER A 93 -3.96 -1.40 -9.73
CA SER A 93 -4.29 -0.97 -11.08
C SER A 93 -3.34 -1.54 -12.14
N LEU A 94 -2.03 -1.57 -11.86
CA LEU A 94 -1.04 -2.18 -12.74
C LEU A 94 -1.28 -3.69 -12.89
N LEU A 95 -1.48 -4.42 -11.81
CA LEU A 95 -1.74 -5.86 -11.82
C LEU A 95 -2.95 -6.19 -12.69
N VAL A 96 -4.05 -5.44 -12.53
CA VAL A 96 -5.25 -5.64 -13.34
C VAL A 96 -5.02 -5.27 -14.80
N SER A 97 -4.39 -4.11 -15.08
CA SER A 97 -4.20 -3.64 -16.46
C SER A 97 -3.23 -4.49 -17.28
N ARG A 98 -2.38 -5.27 -16.63
CA ARG A 98 -1.41 -6.17 -17.29
C ARG A 98 -1.98 -7.55 -17.61
N GLU A 99 -3.11 -7.92 -17.00
CA GLU A 99 -3.85 -9.17 -17.27
C GLU A 99 -3.00 -10.46 -17.18
N ASN A 100 -1.83 -10.42 -16.51
CA ASN A 100 -1.00 -11.60 -16.30
C ASN A 100 -1.52 -12.51 -15.20
N ILE A 101 -2.40 -11.98 -14.34
CA ILE A 101 -3.09 -12.68 -13.25
C ILE A 101 -4.54 -12.19 -13.19
N HIS A 102 -5.39 -12.93 -12.49
CA HIS A 102 -6.79 -12.53 -12.31
C HIS A 102 -7.08 -12.08 -10.89
N ILE A 103 -7.87 -11.00 -10.76
CA ILE A 103 -8.34 -10.42 -9.51
C ILE A 103 -9.85 -10.21 -9.62
N ASP A 104 -10.65 -10.88 -8.78
CA ASP A 104 -12.12 -10.71 -8.83
C ASP A 104 -12.54 -9.31 -8.34
N HIS A 105 -11.89 -8.81 -7.29
CA HIS A 105 -12.22 -7.53 -6.66
C HIS A 105 -10.98 -6.64 -6.51
N ALA A 106 -10.85 -5.64 -7.36
CA ALA A 106 -9.78 -4.63 -7.30
C ALA A 106 -10.26 -3.42 -6.48
N ILE A 107 -9.70 -3.23 -5.27
CA ILE A 107 -10.11 -2.19 -4.33
C ILE A 107 -9.01 -1.15 -4.24
N ILE A 108 -9.31 0.07 -4.68
CA ILE A 108 -8.37 1.18 -4.73
C ILE A 108 -8.75 2.21 -3.68
N GLY A 109 -7.90 2.37 -2.67
CA GLY A 109 -8.08 3.30 -1.56
C GLY A 109 -7.19 4.52 -1.67
N SER A 110 -7.78 5.71 -1.85
CA SER A 110 -7.09 7.01 -1.81
C SER A 110 -5.82 7.07 -2.68
N SER A 111 -5.86 6.50 -3.86
CA SER A 111 -4.81 6.62 -4.86
C SER A 111 -5.17 7.74 -5.82
N ASP A 112 -4.28 8.71 -5.96
CA ASP A 112 -4.23 9.65 -7.06
C ASP A 112 -3.31 9.02 -8.12
N MET A 113 -3.80 8.77 -9.28
CA MET A 113 -2.98 8.23 -10.39
C MET A 113 -2.35 9.37 -11.18
N ASP A 114 -2.05 10.49 -10.51
CA ASP A 114 -1.44 11.66 -11.13
C ASP A 114 -0.01 11.34 -11.58
N GLN A 115 0.22 11.53 -12.86
CA GLN A 115 1.48 11.20 -13.49
C GLN A 115 2.21 12.46 -13.93
N THR A 116 3.51 12.47 -13.74
CA THR A 116 4.37 13.55 -14.17
C THR A 116 5.49 13.05 -15.09
N SER A 117 6.22 13.98 -15.71
CA SER A 117 7.38 13.59 -16.49
C SER A 117 8.49 13.02 -15.60
N LYS A 118 9.30 12.10 -16.14
CA LYS A 118 10.44 11.51 -15.41
C LYS A 118 11.41 12.56 -14.84
N PHE A 119 11.59 13.69 -15.53
CA PHE A 119 12.44 14.76 -15.06
C PHE A 119 11.85 15.46 -13.82
N LEU A 120 10.58 15.83 -13.87
CA LEU A 120 9.88 16.44 -12.73
C LEU A 120 9.78 15.46 -11.56
N ALA A 121 9.51 14.18 -11.81
CA ALA A 121 9.50 13.14 -10.78
C ALA A 121 10.84 13.08 -10.03
N LYS A 122 11.96 13.09 -10.75
CA LYS A 122 13.29 13.11 -10.13
C LYS A 122 13.54 14.36 -9.28
N LEU A 123 13.13 15.53 -9.76
CA LEU A 123 13.28 16.79 -9.01
C LEU A 123 12.42 16.81 -7.75
N GLN A 124 11.15 16.46 -7.86
CA GLN A 124 10.24 16.36 -6.73
C GLN A 124 10.73 15.34 -5.69
N THR A 125 11.19 14.17 -6.18
CA THR A 125 11.77 13.14 -5.31
C THR A 125 12.97 13.67 -4.56
N ALA A 126 13.90 14.39 -5.19
CA ALA A 126 15.08 14.93 -4.54
C ALA A 126 14.71 15.91 -3.41
N LEU A 127 13.74 16.79 -3.64
CA LEU A 127 13.22 17.71 -2.65
C LEU A 127 12.55 17.00 -1.48
N VAL A 128 11.63 16.08 -1.76
CA VAL A 128 10.88 15.34 -0.72
C VAL A 128 11.82 14.45 0.08
N MET A 129 12.74 13.74 -0.55
CA MET A 129 13.69 12.85 0.14
C MET A 129 14.66 13.59 1.06
N SER A 130 15.01 14.85 0.77
CA SER A 130 15.84 15.65 1.65
C SER A 130 15.20 15.92 3.02
N ILE A 131 13.87 15.90 3.07
CA ILE A 131 13.07 16.15 4.28
C ILE A 131 12.58 14.84 4.89
N ILE A 132 11.94 13.98 4.09
CA ILE A 132 11.22 12.80 4.56
C ILE A 132 12.19 11.71 5.05
N TYR A 133 13.26 11.44 4.32
CA TYR A 133 14.18 10.35 4.66
C TYR A 133 14.83 10.52 6.06
N PRO A 134 15.41 11.70 6.41
CA PRO A 134 15.96 11.91 7.75
C PRO A 134 14.91 11.77 8.86
N LEU A 135 13.66 12.08 8.58
CA LEU A 135 12.56 12.00 9.54
C LEU A 135 12.15 10.56 9.83
N ILE A 136 11.92 9.78 8.77
CA ILE A 136 11.50 8.37 8.88
C ILE A 136 12.60 7.52 9.50
N THR A 137 13.87 7.79 9.15
CA THR A 137 15.02 7.05 9.69
C THR A 137 15.54 7.56 11.04
N GLY A 138 14.88 8.53 11.64
CA GLY A 138 15.30 9.12 12.92
C GLY A 138 16.58 9.96 12.87
N LYS A 139 17.19 10.11 11.67
CA LYS A 139 18.44 10.89 11.44
C LYS A 139 18.19 12.39 11.25
N GLY A 140 16.95 12.87 11.39
CA GLY A 140 16.58 14.26 11.22
C GLY A 140 17.23 15.18 12.27
N SER A 141 17.58 16.39 11.84
CA SER A 141 18.14 17.42 12.75
C SER A 141 17.15 17.75 13.88
N ARG A 142 17.66 18.19 15.03
CA ARG A 142 16.82 18.63 16.15
C ARG A 142 15.82 19.72 15.74
N LEU A 143 16.21 20.61 14.82
CA LEU A 143 15.36 21.66 14.28
C LEU A 143 14.21 21.10 13.44
N ALA A 144 14.47 20.12 12.55
CA ALA A 144 13.45 19.47 11.76
C ALA A 144 12.43 18.71 12.66
N LYS A 145 12.91 17.98 13.67
CA LYS A 145 12.07 17.31 14.66
C LYS A 145 11.20 18.32 15.43
N LYS A 146 11.76 19.46 15.85
CA LYS A 146 11.02 20.51 16.56
C LYS A 146 9.97 21.18 15.67
N PHE A 147 10.29 21.42 14.39
CA PHE A 147 9.34 22.00 13.44
C PHE A 147 8.14 21.07 13.20
N ILE A 148 8.39 19.77 13.05
CA ILE A 148 7.35 18.77 12.86
C ILE A 148 6.51 18.62 14.13
N SER A 149 7.13 18.50 15.31
CA SER A 149 6.38 18.40 16.56
C SER A 149 5.49 19.63 16.77
N LYS A 150 5.97 20.83 16.42
CA LYS A 150 5.15 22.05 16.47
C LYS A 150 3.94 21.96 15.52
N ARG A 151 4.14 21.48 14.28
CA ARG A 151 3.06 21.34 13.30
C ARG A 151 2.08 20.21 13.65
N MET A 152 2.56 19.15 14.29
CA MET A 152 1.72 18.07 14.81
C MET A 152 0.82 18.50 15.96
N ASN A 153 1.31 19.38 16.82
CA ASN A 153 0.56 19.89 17.98
C ASN A 153 -0.39 21.04 17.65
N THR A 154 -0.47 21.48 16.39
CA THR A 154 -1.45 22.47 15.97
C THR A 154 -2.83 21.83 16.00
N GLN A 155 -3.69 22.32 16.86
CA GLN A 155 -5.10 21.91 17.00
C GLN A 155 -5.91 22.59 15.88
N ASP A 156 -6.20 21.86 14.81
CA ASP A 156 -7.09 22.28 13.73
C ASP A 156 -7.91 21.07 13.26
N GLU A 157 -8.85 21.28 12.33
CA GLU A 157 -9.74 20.24 11.78
C GLU A 157 -9.01 19.01 11.22
N ASN A 158 -7.73 19.14 10.90
CA ASN A 158 -6.90 18.07 10.31
C ASN A 158 -5.91 17.45 11.32
N ALA A 159 -5.99 17.80 12.60
CA ALA A 159 -5.06 17.31 13.61
C ALA A 159 -5.05 15.78 13.72
N ASP A 160 -6.23 15.17 13.78
CA ASP A 160 -6.38 13.71 13.84
C ASP A 160 -5.90 13.02 12.56
N TYR A 161 -6.17 13.63 11.40
CA TYR A 161 -5.68 13.12 10.12
C TYR A 161 -4.15 13.15 10.06
N ARG A 162 -3.54 14.28 10.43
CA ARG A 162 -2.07 14.40 10.46
C ARG A 162 -1.44 13.38 11.42
N LYS A 163 -2.02 13.21 12.63
CA LYS A 163 -1.55 12.24 13.60
C LYS A 163 -1.57 10.83 13.02
N LYS A 164 -2.70 10.38 12.49
CA LYS A 164 -2.84 9.07 11.84
C LYS A 164 -1.89 8.90 10.64
N PHE A 165 -1.76 9.93 9.80
CA PHE A 165 -0.84 9.88 8.67
C PHE A 165 0.61 9.69 9.12
N MET A 166 1.03 10.36 10.20
CA MET A 166 2.37 10.23 10.75
C MET A 166 2.59 8.85 11.41
N GLU A 167 1.58 8.32 12.11
CA GLU A 167 1.60 6.96 12.67
C GLU A 167 1.77 5.92 11.57
N LEU A 168 1.02 6.03 10.46
CA LEU A 168 1.17 5.16 9.28
C LEU A 168 2.56 5.22 8.67
N LYS A 169 3.20 6.39 8.69
CA LYS A 169 4.58 6.59 8.24
C LYS A 169 5.61 6.22 9.31
N GLY A 170 5.18 5.73 10.47
CA GLY A 170 6.05 5.37 11.58
C GLY A 170 6.74 6.55 12.25
N ILE A 171 6.37 7.79 11.92
CA ILE A 171 6.95 8.99 12.52
C ILE A 171 6.30 9.19 13.89
N GLY A 172 7.10 9.06 14.96
CA GLY A 172 6.61 9.15 16.33
C GLY A 172 6.06 7.85 16.93
N SER A 173 6.00 6.76 16.17
CA SER A 173 5.53 5.44 16.65
C SER A 173 6.57 4.64 17.45
N GLY A 174 7.79 5.16 17.58
CA GLY A 174 8.90 4.41 18.17
C GLY A 174 9.50 3.32 17.29
N ILE A 175 8.91 3.06 16.12
CA ILE A 175 9.44 2.08 15.17
C ILE A 175 10.59 2.72 14.40
N ASN A 176 11.71 2.00 14.37
CA ASN A 176 12.90 2.45 13.65
C ASN A 176 12.91 1.88 12.24
N PHE A 177 12.64 2.72 11.24
CA PHE A 177 12.72 2.38 9.82
C PHE A 177 14.14 2.50 9.23
N SER A 178 15.17 2.42 10.05
CA SER A 178 16.57 2.52 9.59
C SER A 178 16.98 1.38 8.63
N PHE A 179 16.21 0.30 8.57
CA PHE A 179 16.40 -0.79 7.61
C PHE A 179 16.04 -0.39 6.18
N ILE A 180 15.20 0.65 5.98
CA ILE A 180 14.85 1.13 4.65
C ILE A 180 15.99 1.98 4.09
N SER A 181 16.56 1.55 2.96
CA SER A 181 17.61 2.31 2.30
C SER A 181 17.07 3.59 1.68
N LYS A 182 17.91 4.64 1.63
CA LYS A 182 17.57 5.90 0.94
C LYS A 182 17.27 5.65 -0.54
N GLU A 183 17.94 4.70 -1.14
CA GLU A 183 17.76 4.34 -2.54
C GLU A 183 16.39 3.69 -2.78
N SER A 184 15.98 2.70 -1.96
CA SER A 184 14.66 2.08 -2.06
C SER A 184 13.55 3.11 -1.93
N MET A 185 13.65 4.00 -0.94
CA MET A 185 12.65 5.04 -0.69
C MET A 185 12.59 6.04 -1.85
N LYS A 186 13.76 6.45 -2.37
CA LYS A 186 13.87 7.33 -3.55
C LYS A 186 13.26 6.69 -4.79
N ASN A 187 13.61 5.45 -5.07
CA ASN A 187 13.15 4.72 -6.25
C ASN A 187 11.63 4.49 -6.18
N GLN A 188 11.10 4.12 -5.03
CA GLN A 188 9.67 3.93 -4.84
C GLN A 188 8.90 5.24 -5.08
N PHE A 189 9.30 6.31 -4.41
CA PHE A 189 8.64 7.62 -4.55
C PHE A 189 8.75 8.16 -5.98
N CYS A 190 9.92 8.03 -6.60
CA CYS A 190 10.13 8.50 -7.96
C CYS A 190 9.31 7.70 -8.99
N SER A 191 9.25 6.36 -8.86
CA SER A 191 8.50 5.53 -9.80
C SER A 191 6.99 5.71 -9.68
N ASP A 192 6.47 5.92 -8.47
CA ASP A 192 5.07 6.25 -8.21
C ASP A 192 4.60 7.49 -9.00
N LEU A 193 5.47 8.50 -9.11
CA LEU A 193 5.17 9.73 -9.83
C LEU A 193 5.16 9.59 -11.36
N TYR A 194 5.85 8.63 -11.96
CA TYR A 194 5.96 8.54 -13.43
C TYR A 194 5.45 7.24 -14.04
N THR A 195 5.15 6.22 -13.24
CA THR A 195 4.65 4.95 -13.76
C THR A 195 3.26 5.14 -14.35
N LYS A 196 3.12 4.80 -15.64
CA LYS A 196 1.84 4.95 -16.32
C LYS A 196 0.93 3.78 -16.04
N VAL A 197 -0.22 4.07 -15.48
CA VAL A 197 -1.36 3.16 -15.40
C VAL A 197 -2.35 3.54 -16.51
N GLY A 198 -2.99 2.57 -17.14
CA GLY A 198 -3.96 2.84 -18.20
C GLY A 198 -5.09 3.75 -17.72
N GLN A 199 -5.47 4.74 -18.53
CA GLN A 199 -6.54 5.69 -18.16
C GLN A 199 -7.94 5.04 -18.14
N GLN A 200 -8.12 3.94 -18.85
CA GLN A 200 -9.35 3.15 -18.84
C GLN A 200 -8.96 1.69 -18.70
N ILE A 201 -9.17 1.16 -17.51
CA ILE A 201 -8.94 -0.25 -17.21
C ILE A 201 -10.31 -0.92 -17.23
N GLN A 202 -10.58 -1.69 -18.27
CA GLN A 202 -11.77 -2.56 -18.36
C GLN A 202 -11.28 -3.99 -18.56
N VAL A 203 -11.34 -4.77 -17.50
CA VAL A 203 -10.95 -6.18 -17.55
C VAL A 203 -12.18 -7.03 -17.26
N PRO A 204 -12.50 -8.01 -18.11
CA PRO A 204 -13.62 -8.90 -17.88
C PRO A 204 -13.53 -9.60 -16.52
N ASN A 205 -14.67 -9.69 -15.83
CA ASN A 205 -14.81 -10.39 -14.55
C ASN A 205 -14.05 -9.76 -13.37
N THR A 206 -13.46 -8.58 -13.52
CA THR A 206 -12.87 -7.82 -12.40
C THR A 206 -13.81 -6.69 -11.96
N LYS A 207 -14.20 -6.67 -10.68
CA LYS A 207 -14.98 -5.58 -10.08
C LYS A 207 -14.06 -4.54 -9.47
N PHE A 208 -14.15 -3.31 -9.96
CA PHE A 208 -13.43 -2.17 -9.39
C PHE A 208 -14.23 -1.50 -8.28
N ILE A 209 -13.59 -1.27 -7.15
CA ILE A 209 -14.15 -0.57 -6.00
C ILE A 209 -13.22 0.58 -5.64
N TYR A 210 -13.71 1.82 -5.77
CA TYR A 210 -12.97 3.00 -5.38
C TYR A 210 -13.43 3.48 -4.01
N SER A 211 -12.50 3.62 -3.08
CA SER A 211 -12.75 4.14 -1.74
C SER A 211 -12.03 5.45 -1.52
N MET A 212 -12.75 6.56 -1.66
CA MET A 212 -12.25 7.93 -1.45
C MET A 212 -12.66 8.51 -0.10
N GLN A 213 -12.70 7.71 0.98
CA GLN A 213 -13.21 8.19 2.27
C GLN A 213 -12.15 8.74 3.21
N LYS A 214 -12.50 9.86 3.88
CA LYS A 214 -11.73 10.48 4.98
C LYS A 214 -11.55 9.57 6.22
N ARG A 215 -12.22 8.40 6.30
CA ARG A 215 -12.16 7.43 7.42
C ARG A 215 -11.83 6.03 6.91
N TRP A 216 -10.57 5.74 6.81
CA TRP A 216 -10.00 4.52 6.25
C TRP A 216 -10.48 3.20 6.86
N VAL A 217 -10.54 3.11 8.20
CA VAL A 217 -10.85 1.85 8.91
C VAL A 217 -12.28 1.39 8.66
N LYS A 218 -13.26 2.28 8.82
CA LYS A 218 -14.67 1.95 8.58
C LYS A 218 -14.99 1.64 7.12
N SER A 219 -14.22 2.21 6.19
CA SER A 219 -14.41 1.96 4.76
C SER A 219 -13.99 0.55 4.37
N ILE A 220 -12.82 0.09 4.83
CA ILE A 220 -12.36 -1.28 4.57
C ILE A 220 -13.33 -2.28 5.19
N GLU A 221 -13.69 -2.11 6.47
CA GLU A 221 -14.65 -2.99 7.14
C GLU A 221 -16.01 -3.04 6.45
N ASN A 222 -16.54 -1.90 5.99
CA ASN A 222 -17.84 -1.85 5.31
C ASN A 222 -17.80 -2.48 3.92
N VAL A 223 -16.74 -2.22 3.14
CA VAL A 223 -16.53 -2.86 1.84
C VAL A 223 -16.39 -4.37 2.03
N MET A 224 -15.63 -4.81 3.03
CA MET A 224 -15.42 -6.23 3.33
C MET A 224 -16.69 -6.92 3.81
N LYS A 225 -17.48 -6.29 4.68
CA LYS A 225 -18.80 -6.82 5.10
C LYS A 225 -19.75 -6.96 3.91
N ASN A 226 -19.77 -6.00 3.00
CA ASN A 226 -20.60 -6.10 1.80
C ASN A 226 -20.15 -7.22 0.88
N ILE A 227 -18.84 -7.43 0.71
CA ILE A 227 -18.29 -8.53 -0.09
C ILE A 227 -18.58 -9.86 0.59
N SER A 228 -18.37 -9.99 1.91
CA SER A 228 -18.64 -11.24 2.65
C SER A 228 -20.14 -11.57 2.69
N ASN A 229 -21.02 -10.59 2.85
CA ASN A 229 -22.46 -10.80 2.81
C ASN A 229 -22.94 -11.28 1.43
N ASN A 230 -22.35 -10.78 0.36
CA ASN A 230 -22.64 -11.27 -1.00
C ASN A 230 -22.11 -12.69 -1.25
N LEU A 231 -20.98 -13.07 -0.63
CA LEU A 231 -20.45 -14.45 -0.66
C LEU A 231 -21.35 -15.43 0.08
N ILE A 232 -21.89 -15.03 1.24
CA ILE A 232 -22.85 -15.86 2.01
C ILE A 232 -24.13 -16.10 1.19
N LEU A 233 -24.61 -15.10 0.46
CA LEU A 233 -25.77 -15.22 -0.42
C LEU A 233 -25.51 -16.12 -1.66
N LEU A 234 -24.29 -16.12 -2.21
CA LEU A 234 -23.92 -16.98 -3.34
C LEU A 234 -23.72 -18.44 -2.96
N ASN A 235 -23.40 -18.73 -1.70
CA ASN A 235 -23.31 -20.11 -1.18
C ASN A 235 -24.66 -20.68 -0.70
N LEU A 236 -25.75 -19.90 -0.78
CA LEU A 236 -27.11 -20.31 -0.41
C LEU A 236 -28.03 -20.49 -1.64
N ILE A 237 -27.50 -20.36 -2.87
CA ILE A 237 -28.16 -20.65 -4.15
C ILE A 237 -27.43 -21.84 -4.80
#